data_6719e13d2b02ea667b097f95fde3e321
#
_entry.id   6719e13d2b02ea667b097f95fde3e321
#
_cell.length_a   1.000
_cell.length_b   1.000
_cell.length_c   1.000
_cell.angle_alpha   90.00
_cell.angle_beta   90.00
_cell.angle_gamma   90.00
#
_symmetry.space_group_name_H-M   'P 1'
#
loop_
_entity.id
_entity.type
_entity.pdbx_description
1 polymer ?
#
loop_
_entity_poly.entity_id
_entity_poly.type
_entity_poly.pdbx_seq_one_letter_code
_entity_poly.pdbx_strand_id
1 'polypeptide(L)'
;MAMLSKEYERSTEDFIEHFKRTYTEPFPPAWILGELLPMGSVNMYYRNLKDKGLKKQIAKRFCLHAPVFESWLSVLTLTRNACCHHARVWNKVNKIIPNDMRGMTRPWITIPADKRRIYYN
;
A
#
# COMPACT_ATOMS: atom_id res chain seq x y z
N MET A 1 -12.24 -8.05 -9.38
CA MET A 1 -13.13 -8.96 -8.62
C MET A 1 -12.55 -10.36 -8.49
N ALA A 2 -12.15 -11.05 -9.56
CA ALA A 2 -11.65 -12.44 -9.52
C ALA A 2 -10.50 -12.71 -8.52
N MET A 3 -9.55 -11.78 -8.36
CA MET A 3 -8.45 -11.93 -7.40
C MET A 3 -8.93 -11.88 -5.95
N LEU A 4 -9.84 -10.98 -5.64
CA LEU A 4 -10.39 -10.77 -4.30
C LEU A 4 -11.22 -11.99 -3.87
N SER A 5 -12.06 -12.53 -4.78
CA SER A 5 -12.83 -13.75 -4.55
C SER A 5 -11.91 -14.94 -4.27
N LYS A 6 -10.81 -15.05 -5.03
CA LYS A 6 -9.82 -16.13 -4.85
C LYS A 6 -9.12 -16.05 -3.50
N GLU A 7 -8.70 -14.85 -3.06
CA GLU A 7 -8.07 -14.68 -1.75
C GLU A 7 -9.06 -14.96 -0.61
N TYR A 8 -10.31 -14.53 -0.76
CA TYR A 8 -11.37 -14.80 0.21
C TYR A 8 -11.68 -16.29 0.34
N GLU A 9 -11.79 -17.02 -0.78
CA GLU A 9 -12.05 -18.46 -0.76
C GLU A 9 -10.92 -19.25 -0.11
N ARG A 10 -9.67 -18.85 -0.38
CA ARG A 10 -8.47 -19.54 0.12
C ARG A 10 -8.09 -19.16 1.55
N SER A 11 -8.67 -18.11 2.08
CA SER A 11 -8.32 -17.63 3.41
C SER A 11 -8.79 -18.58 4.50
N THR A 12 -7.87 -18.91 5.39
CA THR A 12 -8.07 -19.67 6.62
C THR A 12 -7.98 -18.78 7.87
N GLU A 13 -8.05 -17.46 7.70
CA GLU A 13 -8.03 -16.52 8.80
C GLU A 13 -9.28 -16.68 9.66
N ASP A 14 -9.12 -16.71 10.98
CA ASP A 14 -10.20 -16.96 11.96
C ASP A 14 -11.40 -16.02 11.77
N PHE A 15 -11.17 -14.75 11.45
CA PHE A 15 -12.24 -13.78 11.23
C PHE A 15 -13.02 -14.05 9.94
N ILE A 16 -12.38 -14.65 8.92
CA ILE A 16 -13.06 -15.05 7.68
C ILE A 16 -13.88 -16.32 7.91
N GLU A 17 -13.33 -17.30 8.62
CA GLU A 17 -14.05 -18.51 8.98
C GLU A 17 -15.27 -18.18 9.87
N HIS A 18 -15.09 -17.27 10.83
CA HIS A 18 -16.18 -16.77 11.65
C HIS A 18 -17.26 -16.11 10.79
N PHE A 19 -16.88 -15.26 9.83
CA PHE A 19 -17.83 -14.61 8.93
C PHE A 19 -18.61 -15.64 8.11
N LYS A 20 -17.94 -16.58 7.45
CA LYS A 20 -18.56 -17.65 6.64
C LYS A 20 -19.56 -18.51 7.45
N ARG A 21 -19.31 -18.68 8.75
CA ARG A 21 -20.17 -19.48 9.64
C ARG A 21 -21.36 -18.69 10.17
N THR A 22 -21.20 -17.38 10.39
CA THR A 22 -22.17 -16.55 11.12
C THR A 22 -23.11 -15.80 10.19
N TYR A 23 -22.63 -15.41 9.01
CA TYR A 23 -23.36 -14.55 8.08
C TYR A 23 -23.69 -15.27 6.79
N THR A 24 -24.83 -14.89 6.17
CA THR A 24 -25.33 -15.46 4.92
C THR A 24 -24.87 -14.68 3.68
N GLU A 25 -24.30 -13.49 3.89
CA GLU A 25 -23.79 -12.66 2.82
C GLU A 25 -22.62 -13.32 2.10
N PRO A 26 -22.54 -13.20 0.77
CA PRO A 26 -21.50 -13.86 -0.02
C PRO A 26 -20.09 -13.29 0.22
N PHE A 27 -20.01 -12.05 0.70
CA PHE A 27 -18.75 -11.37 0.99
C PHE A 27 -18.84 -10.55 2.27
N PRO A 28 -17.78 -10.51 3.07
CA PRO A 28 -17.69 -9.64 4.22
C PRO A 28 -17.57 -8.18 3.82
N PRO A 29 -17.75 -7.24 4.76
CA PRO A 29 -17.53 -5.82 4.54
C PRO A 29 -16.16 -5.51 3.94
N ALA A 30 -16.06 -4.42 3.16
CA ALA A 30 -14.88 -4.07 2.40
C ALA A 30 -13.59 -3.93 3.23
N TRP A 31 -13.69 -3.51 4.50
CA TRP A 31 -12.52 -3.40 5.39
C TRP A 31 -11.96 -4.78 5.78
N ILE A 32 -12.82 -5.78 5.99
CA ILE A 32 -12.40 -7.16 6.25
C ILE A 32 -11.72 -7.75 5.00
N LEU A 33 -12.29 -7.52 3.82
CA LEU A 33 -11.66 -7.92 2.56
C LEU A 33 -10.32 -7.22 2.33
N GLY A 34 -10.18 -5.98 2.79
CA GLY A 34 -8.94 -5.22 2.72
C GLY A 34 -7.78 -5.87 3.46
N GLU A 35 -8.04 -6.51 4.61
CA GLU A 35 -7.02 -7.21 5.41
C GLU A 35 -6.44 -8.44 4.68
N LEU A 36 -7.20 -9.05 3.78
CA LEU A 36 -6.76 -10.20 3.00
C LEU A 36 -5.83 -9.81 1.83
N LEU A 37 -5.83 -8.53 1.45
CA LEU A 37 -5.11 -8.11 0.26
C LEU A 37 -3.61 -7.94 0.52
N PRO A 38 -2.77 -8.61 -0.27
CA PRO A 38 -1.35 -8.26 -0.30
C PRO A 38 -1.14 -6.78 -0.62
N MET A 39 -0.15 -6.14 0.01
CA MET A 39 0.16 -4.72 -0.21
C MET A 39 0.38 -4.36 -1.68
N GLY A 40 0.93 -5.31 -2.46
CA GLY A 40 1.08 -5.17 -3.91
C GLY A 40 -0.24 -5.03 -4.64
N SER A 41 -1.27 -5.75 -4.20
CA SER A 41 -2.62 -5.66 -4.76
C SER A 41 -3.27 -4.33 -4.44
N VAL A 42 -3.12 -3.84 -3.21
CA VAL A 42 -3.62 -2.51 -2.80
C VAL A 42 -2.98 -1.41 -3.66
N ASN A 43 -1.65 -1.47 -3.85
CA ASN A 43 -0.93 -0.56 -4.74
C ASN A 43 -1.47 -0.62 -6.18
N MET A 44 -1.67 -1.82 -6.71
CA MET A 44 -2.20 -2.01 -8.07
C MET A 44 -3.63 -1.47 -8.20
N TYR A 45 -4.50 -1.70 -7.22
CA TYR A 45 -5.86 -1.15 -7.22
C TYR A 45 -5.85 0.37 -7.21
N TYR A 46 -5.04 0.99 -6.36
CA TYR A 46 -4.92 2.45 -6.32
C TYR A 46 -4.40 3.01 -7.65
N ARG A 47 -3.38 2.42 -8.24
CA ARG A 47 -2.81 2.85 -9.53
C ARG A 47 -3.83 2.79 -10.66
N ASN A 48 -4.67 1.75 -10.67
CA ASN A 48 -5.66 1.49 -11.72
C ASN A 48 -7.02 2.17 -11.48
N LEU A 49 -7.18 2.97 -10.43
CA LEU A 49 -8.39 3.76 -10.22
C LEU A 49 -8.60 4.71 -11.40
N LYS A 50 -9.72 4.53 -12.10
CA LYS A 50 -10.12 5.38 -13.25
C LYS A 50 -10.58 6.77 -12.80
N ASP A 51 -11.26 6.85 -11.66
CA ASP A 51 -11.72 8.11 -11.08
C ASP A 51 -10.55 8.88 -10.47
N LYS A 52 -10.12 9.92 -11.19
CA LYS A 52 -9.07 10.84 -10.74
C LYS A 52 -9.47 11.65 -9.50
N GLY A 53 -10.77 11.93 -9.33
CA GLY A 53 -11.30 12.63 -8.17
C GLY A 53 -11.13 11.81 -6.90
N LEU A 54 -11.57 10.55 -6.92
CA LEU A 54 -11.40 9.60 -5.84
C LEU A 54 -9.91 9.38 -5.51
N LYS A 55 -9.07 9.23 -6.54
CA LYS A 55 -7.61 9.08 -6.37
C LYS A 55 -7.00 10.26 -5.62
N LYS A 56 -7.40 11.50 -5.95
CA LYS A 56 -6.97 12.70 -5.23
C LYS A 56 -7.49 12.75 -3.79
N GLN A 57 -8.75 12.37 -3.56
CA GLN A 57 -9.34 12.35 -2.22
C GLN A 57 -8.61 11.37 -1.31
N ILE A 58 -8.30 10.17 -1.80
CA ILE A 58 -7.52 9.18 -1.05
C ILE A 58 -6.14 9.75 -0.68
N ALA A 59 -5.38 10.26 -1.66
CA ALA A 59 -4.06 10.85 -1.41
C ALA A 59 -4.10 12.00 -0.41
N LYS A 60 -5.14 12.85 -0.47
CA LYS A 60 -5.35 13.97 0.46
C LYS A 60 -5.51 13.52 1.91
N ARG A 61 -6.06 12.32 2.16
CA ARG A 61 -6.13 11.74 3.53
C ARG A 61 -4.76 11.52 4.14
N PHE A 62 -3.74 11.33 3.31
CA PHE A 62 -2.34 11.21 3.71
C PHE A 62 -1.55 12.51 3.57
N CYS A 63 -2.25 13.65 3.37
CA CYS A 63 -1.65 14.97 3.12
C CYS A 63 -0.72 14.99 1.90
N LEU A 64 -0.97 14.13 0.90
CA LEU A 64 -0.13 13.97 -0.29
C LEU A 64 -0.90 14.30 -1.58
N HIS A 65 -0.17 14.67 -2.62
CA HIS A 65 -0.70 14.69 -3.98
C HIS A 65 -0.72 13.27 -4.57
N ALA A 66 -1.71 12.97 -5.44
CA ALA A 66 -1.90 11.62 -5.98
C ALA A 66 -0.64 11.01 -6.63
N PRO A 67 0.17 11.71 -7.45
CA PRO A 67 1.41 11.14 -8.00
C PRO A 67 2.47 10.84 -6.95
N VAL A 68 2.55 11.68 -5.91
CA VAL A 68 3.48 11.47 -4.80
C VAL A 68 3.06 10.25 -4.00
N PHE A 69 1.77 10.18 -3.63
CA PHE A 69 1.22 9.04 -2.89
C PHE A 69 1.42 7.71 -3.64
N GLU A 70 1.21 7.71 -4.97
CA GLU A 70 1.41 6.53 -5.81
C GLU A 70 2.88 6.04 -5.80
N SER A 71 3.83 6.97 -5.88
CA SER A 71 5.26 6.63 -5.81
C SER A 71 5.66 6.08 -4.45
N TRP A 72 5.17 6.71 -3.38
CA TRP A 72 5.42 6.28 -2.00
C TRP A 72 4.82 4.91 -1.71
N LEU A 73 3.59 4.67 -2.18
CA LEU A 73 2.93 3.38 -2.02
C LEU A 73 3.72 2.25 -2.70
N SER A 74 4.36 2.54 -3.84
CA SER A 74 5.23 1.60 -4.54
C SER A 74 6.51 1.29 -3.76
N VAL A 75 7.16 2.30 -3.16
CA VAL A 75 8.34 2.12 -2.32
C VAL A 75 8.00 1.35 -1.04
N LEU A 76 6.90 1.72 -0.37
CA LEU A 76 6.41 1.00 0.81
C LEU A 76 6.13 -0.48 0.52
N THR A 77 5.51 -0.77 -0.62
CA THR A 77 5.27 -2.15 -1.05
C THR A 77 6.58 -2.94 -1.19
N LEU A 78 7.59 -2.35 -1.83
CA LEU A 78 8.90 -3.00 -2.01
C LEU A 78 9.61 -3.22 -0.67
N THR A 79 9.58 -2.22 0.21
CA THR A 79 10.20 -2.29 1.55
C THR A 79 9.54 -3.35 2.40
N ARG A 80 8.20 -3.32 2.49
CA ARG A 80 7.42 -4.32 3.23
C ARG A 80 7.70 -5.74 2.73
N ASN A 81 7.71 -5.94 1.41
CA ASN A 81 7.97 -7.24 0.83
C ASN A 81 9.40 -7.72 1.13
N ALA A 82 10.38 -6.82 1.08
CA ALA A 82 11.75 -7.16 1.46
C ALA A 82 11.84 -7.61 2.92
N CYS A 83 11.16 -6.92 3.84
CA CYS A 83 11.09 -7.32 5.25
C CYS A 83 10.46 -8.70 5.42
N CYS A 84 9.31 -8.95 4.77
CA CYS A 84 8.59 -10.23 4.88
C CYS A 84 9.38 -11.41 4.31
N HIS A 85 10.23 -11.18 3.33
CA HIS A 85 11.10 -12.21 2.76
C HIS A 85 12.49 -12.27 3.41
N HIS A 86 12.66 -11.67 4.58
CA HIS A 86 13.93 -11.61 5.31
C HIS A 86 15.10 -11.09 4.46
N ALA A 87 14.80 -10.31 3.42
CA ALA A 87 15.81 -9.72 2.57
C ALA A 87 16.52 -8.56 3.30
N ARG A 88 17.78 -8.36 2.98
CA ARG A 88 18.53 -7.22 3.50
C ARG A 88 17.83 -5.90 3.10
N VAL A 89 17.41 -5.14 4.12
CA VAL A 89 16.77 -3.84 3.97
C VAL A 89 17.76 -2.70 4.25
N TRP A 90 18.59 -2.88 5.27
CA TRP A 90 19.59 -1.89 5.68
C TRP A 90 20.56 -1.56 4.54
N ASN A 91 20.74 -0.26 4.29
CA ASN A 91 21.63 0.30 3.25
C ASN A 91 21.36 -0.26 1.83
N LYS A 92 20.17 -0.75 1.58
CA LYS A 92 19.74 -1.21 0.26
C LYS A 92 19.44 -0.01 -0.64
N VAL A 93 19.91 -0.06 -1.87
CA VAL A 93 19.56 0.92 -2.90
C VAL A 93 18.29 0.46 -3.60
N ASN A 94 17.22 1.24 -3.48
CA ASN A 94 15.96 0.96 -4.15
C ASN A 94 16.03 1.32 -5.64
N LYS A 95 15.38 0.50 -6.48
CA LYS A 95 15.24 0.79 -7.91
C LYS A 95 14.22 1.91 -8.18
N ILE A 96 13.24 2.06 -7.29
CA ILE A 96 12.19 3.07 -7.36
C ILE A 96 12.53 4.17 -6.36
N ILE A 97 12.49 5.42 -6.82
CA ILE A 97 12.72 6.62 -6.02
C ILE A 97 11.36 7.25 -5.74
N PRO A 98 11.03 7.58 -4.49
CA PRO A 98 9.80 8.28 -4.18
C PRO A 98 9.84 9.70 -4.73
N ASN A 99 8.70 10.19 -5.21
CA ASN A 99 8.57 11.57 -5.66
C ASN A 99 8.61 12.52 -4.45
N ASP A 100 9.26 13.67 -4.63
CA ASP A 100 9.29 14.70 -3.60
C ASP A 100 7.93 15.34 -3.40
N MET A 101 7.62 15.66 -2.14
CA MET A 101 6.51 16.54 -1.80
C MET A 101 6.88 17.99 -2.18
N ARG A 102 6.05 18.63 -3.00
CA ARG A 102 6.18 20.05 -3.29
C ARG A 102 5.47 20.88 -2.21
N GLY A 103 6.06 22.00 -1.84
CA GLY A 103 5.41 22.96 -0.93
C GLY A 103 5.52 22.61 0.57
N MET A 104 6.49 21.80 0.97
CA MET A 104 6.79 21.61 2.39
C MET A 104 7.43 22.87 2.98
N THR A 105 6.84 23.37 4.06
CA THR A 105 7.39 24.50 4.83
C THR A 105 8.63 24.13 5.63
N ARG A 106 8.78 22.84 5.95
CA ARG A 106 9.95 22.29 6.64
C ARG A 106 10.38 20.99 5.98
N PRO A 107 11.68 20.82 5.67
CA PRO A 107 12.19 19.55 5.16
C PRO A 107 12.07 18.46 6.26
N TRP A 108 11.71 17.26 5.88
CA TRP A 108 11.67 16.11 6.80
C TRP A 108 13.06 15.73 7.29
N ILE A 109 14.04 15.89 6.41
CA ILE A 109 15.43 15.55 6.66
C ILE A 109 16.26 16.78 6.34
N THR A 110 17.01 17.25 7.32
CA THR A 110 17.94 18.38 7.18
C THR A 110 19.30 17.96 6.66
N ILE A 111 19.61 16.66 6.73
CA ILE A 111 20.89 16.09 6.27
C ILE A 111 20.72 15.59 4.84
N PRO A 112 21.65 15.89 3.92
CA PRO A 112 21.63 15.33 2.59
C PRO A 112 21.63 13.80 2.63
N ALA A 113 20.59 13.18 2.08
CA ALA A 113 20.44 11.74 2.04
C ALA A 113 20.16 11.25 0.61
N ASP A 114 20.65 10.06 0.28
CA ASP A 114 20.35 9.42 -0.99
C ASP A 114 18.92 8.90 -0.98
N LYS A 115 18.04 9.52 -1.78
CA LYS A 115 16.61 9.17 -1.88
C LYS A 115 16.34 7.72 -2.28
N ARG A 116 17.32 7.03 -2.81
CA ARG A 116 17.22 5.61 -3.15
C ARG A 116 17.41 4.69 -1.96
N ARG A 117 17.90 5.20 -0.83
CA ARG A 117 18.16 4.39 0.36
C ARG A 117 16.97 4.41 1.30
N ILE A 118 16.78 3.28 1.98
CA ILE A 118 15.61 3.06 2.82
C ILE A 118 15.48 4.04 3.98
N TYR A 119 16.58 4.56 4.50
CA TYR A 119 16.55 5.53 5.60
C TYR A 119 16.04 6.91 5.19
N TYR A 120 15.90 7.17 3.89
CA TYR A 120 15.25 8.36 3.38
C TYR A 120 13.73 8.20 3.30
N ASN A 121 13.26 6.99 3.03
CA ASN A 121 11.86 6.67 2.85
C ASN A 121 11.23 6.21 4.16
#